data_2ad7ff222d0011e104ea51e7338a2838
#
_entry.id   2ad7ff222d0011e104ea51e7338a2838
#
_cell.length_a   1.000
_cell.length_b   1.000
_cell.length_c   1.000
_cell.angle_alpha   90.00
_cell.angle_beta   90.00
_cell.angle_gamma   90.00
#
_symmetry.space_group_name_H-M   'P 1'
#
loop_
_entity.id
_entity.type
_entity.pdbx_description
1 polymer ?
#
loop_
_entity_poly.entity_id
_entity_poly.type
_entity_poly.pdbx_seq_one_letter_code
_entity_poly.pdbx_strand_id
1 'polypeptide(L)'
;MTMTMTQKILAAHAGLESVKAGQLIEANLDLVLGNDITSPVAVKEFEKFGVKDVFDKEKIAIVPDHFTPNKDIKAAEQCKFIREFSREKEIVNFFEIGEMGIEHCLLPEKGLVVAGDVVIGADSHTCTYGALGAFSTGIGSTDMAAGMATGKCWFKVPSALKFVLKGKPAKWVSGKDIILHIIGMIGVDGALYKSMEFVGDGLNYLSMDDRFTMANMAIEAGGKNGIFPVDEKTIEYLKEHGKKEWKVYEADEDAEYDEVYEIDLSSLRPTVSFPHLPDNTRTIDEVGDVEIDQAVIGSCTNGRISDLRVARDILKGKKVNKKVRCLVFPGTQRIYLQALEEGIIKDLIEAGAVVSTPTCGPCLGGHMGILAKGERAISTTNRNFVGRMGHVESEIYLSSPAVAAASAIKGKITNPETL
;
A
#
# COMPACT_ATOMS: atom_id res chain seq x y z
N MET A 1 -3.06 -28.48 -16.22
CA MET A 1 -1.81 -27.92 -15.63
C MET A 1 -2.22 -27.20 -14.36
N THR A 2 -1.57 -27.50 -13.25
CA THR A 2 -1.88 -26.89 -11.96
C THR A 2 -1.38 -25.45 -11.87
N MET A 3 -2.12 -24.57 -11.21
CA MET A 3 -1.88 -23.13 -11.23
C MET A 3 -2.07 -22.50 -9.84
N THR A 4 -1.26 -21.51 -9.53
CA THR A 4 -1.43 -20.60 -8.38
C THR A 4 -2.61 -19.64 -8.62
N MET A 5 -3.04 -18.92 -7.59
CA MET A 5 -4.10 -17.90 -7.73
C MET A 5 -3.77 -16.90 -8.83
N THR A 6 -2.56 -16.33 -8.81
CA THR A 6 -2.09 -15.36 -9.82
C THR A 6 -2.10 -15.93 -11.23
N GLN A 7 -1.65 -17.17 -11.41
CA GLN A 7 -1.65 -17.82 -12.74
C GLN A 7 -3.06 -18.02 -13.27
N LYS A 8 -4.03 -18.40 -12.42
CA LYS A 8 -5.43 -18.56 -12.85
C LYS A 8 -6.07 -17.23 -13.28
N ILE A 9 -5.80 -16.17 -12.55
CA ILE A 9 -6.30 -14.83 -12.90
C ILE A 9 -5.72 -14.40 -14.26
N LEU A 10 -4.41 -14.53 -14.44
CA LEU A 10 -3.73 -14.15 -15.68
C LEU A 10 -4.16 -15.01 -16.87
N ALA A 11 -4.33 -16.32 -16.68
CA ALA A 11 -4.83 -17.23 -17.72
C ALA A 11 -6.21 -16.79 -18.23
N ALA A 12 -7.13 -16.50 -17.30
CA ALA A 12 -8.49 -16.06 -17.63
C ALA A 12 -8.49 -14.75 -18.43
N HIS A 13 -7.65 -13.77 -18.06
CA HIS A 13 -7.56 -12.48 -18.74
C HIS A 13 -6.79 -12.54 -20.07
N ALA A 14 -5.97 -13.57 -20.27
CA ALA A 14 -5.32 -13.86 -21.54
C ALA A 14 -6.19 -14.72 -22.48
N GLY A 15 -7.36 -15.20 -22.03
CA GLY A 15 -8.20 -16.12 -22.79
C GLY A 15 -7.59 -17.50 -22.97
N LEU A 16 -6.75 -17.92 -22.02
CA LEU A 16 -6.04 -19.21 -22.05
C LEU A 16 -6.61 -20.15 -20.98
N GLU A 17 -6.62 -21.45 -21.27
CA GLU A 17 -7.03 -22.47 -20.30
C GLU A 17 -6.03 -22.61 -19.14
N SER A 18 -4.74 -22.40 -19.43
CA SER A 18 -3.67 -22.45 -18.44
C SER A 18 -2.46 -21.64 -18.87
N VAL A 19 -1.66 -21.19 -17.89
CA VAL A 19 -0.38 -20.55 -18.09
C VAL A 19 0.67 -21.14 -17.14
N LYS A 20 1.94 -20.96 -17.46
CA LYS A 20 3.06 -21.38 -16.61
C LYS A 20 4.00 -20.21 -16.30
N ALA A 21 4.73 -20.32 -15.20
CA ALA A 21 5.76 -19.36 -14.85
C ALA A 21 6.74 -19.15 -16.01
N GLY A 22 7.09 -17.88 -16.24
CA GLY A 22 7.98 -17.47 -17.34
C GLY A 22 7.32 -17.31 -18.70
N GLN A 23 6.09 -17.75 -18.91
CA GLN A 23 5.35 -17.57 -20.16
C GLN A 23 5.05 -16.08 -20.39
N LEU A 24 5.25 -15.61 -21.61
CA LEU A 24 4.81 -14.28 -22.04
C LEU A 24 3.37 -14.37 -22.53
N ILE A 25 2.52 -13.49 -22.00
CA ILE A 25 1.11 -13.40 -22.34
C ILE A 25 0.70 -11.95 -22.56
N GLU A 26 -0.36 -11.73 -23.29
CA GLU A 26 -1.09 -10.48 -23.31
C GLU A 26 -2.41 -10.67 -22.55
N ALA A 27 -2.69 -9.87 -21.55
CA ALA A 27 -3.90 -9.96 -20.73
C ALA A 27 -4.74 -8.69 -20.81
N ASN A 28 -6.07 -8.86 -20.78
CA ASN A 28 -7.01 -7.76 -20.68
C ASN A 28 -6.94 -7.13 -19.29
N LEU A 29 -7.19 -5.82 -19.22
CA LEU A 29 -7.14 -5.03 -18.00
C LEU A 29 -8.55 -4.69 -17.52
N ASP A 30 -8.75 -4.74 -16.20
CA ASP A 30 -9.98 -4.29 -15.54
C ASP A 30 -9.87 -2.87 -15.02
N LEU A 31 -8.65 -2.41 -14.69
CA LEU A 31 -8.40 -1.04 -14.29
C LEU A 31 -6.97 -0.61 -14.60
N VAL A 32 -6.82 0.65 -15.02
CA VAL A 32 -5.54 1.34 -15.17
C VAL A 32 -5.51 2.53 -14.23
N LEU A 33 -4.51 2.58 -13.34
CA LEU A 33 -4.37 3.61 -12.30
C LEU A 33 -3.22 4.54 -12.58
N GLY A 34 -3.41 5.85 -12.31
CA GLY A 34 -2.34 6.83 -12.27
C GLY A 34 -2.61 7.96 -11.27
N ASN A 35 -1.56 8.65 -10.89
CA ASN A 35 -1.58 9.74 -9.91
C ASN A 35 -0.99 11.04 -10.50
N ASP A 36 -0.90 12.10 -9.70
CA ASP A 36 -0.43 13.41 -10.13
C ASP A 36 1.07 13.49 -10.46
N ILE A 37 1.86 12.46 -10.12
CA ILE A 37 3.28 12.37 -10.50
C ILE A 37 3.45 11.64 -11.84
N THR A 38 2.78 10.51 -11.99
CA THR A 38 3.02 9.57 -13.09
C THR A 38 2.08 9.77 -14.27
N SER A 39 0.83 10.19 -14.03
CA SER A 39 -0.13 10.45 -15.11
C SER A 39 0.30 11.53 -16.09
N PRO A 40 0.95 12.65 -15.69
CA PRO A 40 1.42 13.63 -16.67
C PRO A 40 2.41 13.05 -17.68
N VAL A 41 3.24 12.08 -17.26
CA VAL A 41 4.16 11.38 -18.17
C VAL A 41 3.39 10.40 -19.06
N ALA A 42 2.51 9.61 -18.46
CA ALA A 42 1.69 8.63 -19.20
C ALA A 42 0.80 9.29 -20.26
N VAL A 43 0.17 10.44 -19.95
CA VAL A 43 -0.65 11.19 -20.90
C VAL A 43 0.16 11.67 -22.09
N LYS A 44 1.37 12.20 -21.88
CA LYS A 44 2.26 12.62 -22.98
C LYS A 44 2.69 11.44 -23.86
N GLU A 45 2.90 10.26 -23.29
CA GLU A 45 3.18 9.05 -24.08
C GLU A 45 1.93 8.57 -24.83
N PHE A 46 0.76 8.62 -24.20
CA PHE A 46 -0.52 8.30 -24.83
C PHE A 46 -0.80 9.17 -26.07
N GLU A 47 -0.55 10.48 -25.99
CA GLU A 47 -0.73 11.39 -27.12
C GLU A 47 0.13 11.01 -28.33
N LYS A 48 1.35 10.47 -28.11
CA LYS A 48 2.24 10.01 -29.19
C LYS A 48 1.71 8.79 -29.95
N PHE A 49 0.84 7.99 -29.35
CA PHE A 49 0.23 6.84 -30.05
C PHE A 49 -0.77 7.24 -31.12
N GLY A 50 -1.21 8.52 -31.13
CA GLY A 50 -2.16 9.02 -32.11
C GLY A 50 -3.56 8.41 -32.02
N VAL A 51 -3.88 7.73 -30.91
CA VAL A 51 -5.22 7.22 -30.66
C VAL A 51 -6.13 8.35 -30.18
N LYS A 52 -7.38 8.32 -30.64
CA LYS A 52 -8.33 9.40 -30.37
C LYS A 52 -8.83 9.38 -28.93
N ASP A 53 -9.05 8.19 -28.38
CA ASP A 53 -9.72 8.02 -27.10
C ASP A 53 -9.08 6.90 -26.29
N VAL A 54 -9.37 6.85 -24.99
CA VAL A 54 -8.98 5.74 -24.12
C VAL A 54 -9.84 4.51 -24.41
N PHE A 55 -9.35 3.32 -24.07
CA PHE A 55 -10.06 2.07 -24.37
C PHE A 55 -11.41 1.97 -23.67
N ASP A 56 -11.49 2.45 -22.45
CA ASP A 56 -12.72 2.46 -21.64
C ASP A 56 -12.61 3.53 -20.54
N LYS A 57 -13.54 4.48 -20.53
CA LYS A 57 -13.58 5.63 -19.62
C LYS A 57 -13.85 5.25 -18.17
N GLU A 58 -14.53 4.10 -17.95
CA GLU A 58 -14.85 3.57 -16.63
C GLU A 58 -13.71 2.74 -16.03
N LYS A 59 -12.78 2.27 -16.86
CA LYS A 59 -11.65 1.43 -16.46
C LYS A 59 -10.33 2.20 -16.30
N ILE A 60 -10.40 3.51 -16.21
CA ILE A 60 -9.23 4.35 -15.89
C ILE A 60 -9.55 5.13 -14.63
N ALA A 61 -8.62 5.09 -13.67
CA ALA A 61 -8.67 5.88 -12.46
C ALA A 61 -7.47 6.82 -12.39
N ILE A 62 -7.73 8.11 -12.13
CA ILE A 62 -6.68 9.11 -11.91
C ILE A 62 -6.93 9.77 -10.56
N VAL A 63 -5.95 9.65 -9.67
CA VAL A 63 -6.03 10.13 -8.28
C VAL A 63 -4.87 11.09 -7.99
N PRO A 64 -5.10 12.41 -7.98
CA PRO A 64 -4.08 13.36 -7.54
C PRO A 64 -3.96 13.33 -6.01
N ASP A 65 -3.01 12.56 -5.47
CA ASP A 65 -2.86 12.33 -4.03
C ASP A 65 -1.44 12.56 -3.48
N HIS A 66 -0.43 12.74 -4.35
CA HIS A 66 0.95 12.87 -3.92
C HIS A 66 1.35 14.30 -3.54
N PHE A 67 0.95 15.29 -4.36
CA PHE A 67 1.29 16.69 -4.16
C PHE A 67 0.06 17.56 -3.92
N THR A 68 -0.99 16.98 -3.40
CA THR A 68 -2.26 17.62 -3.11
C THR A 68 -2.57 17.65 -1.60
N PRO A 69 -3.17 18.75 -1.09
CA PRO A 69 -3.34 20.04 -1.77
C PRO A 69 -2.02 20.56 -2.34
N ASN A 70 -2.06 21.18 -3.51
CA ASN A 70 -0.84 21.46 -4.29
C ASN A 70 0.24 22.18 -3.47
N LYS A 71 1.40 21.59 -3.40
CA LYS A 71 2.54 22.09 -2.60
C LYS A 71 3.27 23.28 -3.22
N ASP A 72 3.20 23.43 -4.53
CA ASP A 72 3.85 24.49 -5.31
C ASP A 72 3.15 24.67 -6.68
N ILE A 73 3.62 25.68 -7.45
CA ILE A 73 3.07 26.00 -8.77
C ILE A 73 3.21 24.82 -9.73
N LYS A 74 4.34 24.12 -9.72
CA LYS A 74 4.59 22.97 -10.59
C LYS A 74 3.61 21.84 -10.33
N ALA A 75 3.34 21.53 -9.08
CA ALA A 75 2.34 20.54 -8.69
C ALA A 75 0.93 20.96 -9.16
N ALA A 76 0.59 22.26 -9.01
CA ALA A 76 -0.69 22.78 -9.49
C ALA A 76 -0.85 22.67 -11.02
N GLU A 77 0.20 22.94 -11.79
CA GLU A 77 0.22 22.76 -13.23
C GLU A 77 0.08 21.28 -13.65
N GLN A 78 0.73 20.37 -12.95
CA GLN A 78 0.59 18.92 -13.18
C GLN A 78 -0.86 18.46 -12.91
N CYS A 79 -1.45 18.86 -11.80
CA CYS A 79 -2.83 18.53 -11.48
C CYS A 79 -3.82 19.16 -12.48
N LYS A 80 -3.57 20.39 -12.93
CA LYS A 80 -4.37 21.01 -13.98
C LYS A 80 -4.30 20.21 -15.28
N PHE A 81 -3.11 19.81 -15.71
CA PHE A 81 -2.90 19.04 -16.93
C PHE A 81 -3.67 17.72 -16.94
N ILE A 82 -3.57 16.92 -15.89
CA ILE A 82 -4.31 15.65 -15.79
C ILE A 82 -5.82 15.83 -15.65
N ARG A 83 -6.26 16.93 -15.02
CA ARG A 83 -7.68 17.31 -14.92
C ARG A 83 -8.25 17.65 -16.29
N GLU A 84 -7.53 18.42 -17.10
CA GLU A 84 -7.92 18.78 -18.46
C GLU A 84 -8.00 17.54 -19.35
N PHE A 85 -7.01 16.66 -19.31
CA PHE A 85 -7.03 15.36 -19.99
C PHE A 85 -8.23 14.50 -19.55
N SER A 86 -8.46 14.38 -18.24
CA SER A 86 -9.58 13.59 -17.72
C SER A 86 -10.93 14.11 -18.19
N ARG A 87 -11.09 15.42 -18.28
CA ARG A 87 -12.32 16.05 -18.80
C ARG A 87 -12.45 15.85 -20.31
N GLU A 88 -11.37 16.02 -21.07
CA GLU A 88 -11.35 15.82 -22.52
C GLU A 88 -11.71 14.38 -22.90
N LYS A 89 -11.16 13.40 -22.17
CA LYS A 89 -11.41 11.97 -22.40
C LYS A 89 -12.63 11.44 -21.63
N GLU A 90 -13.33 12.31 -20.90
CA GLU A 90 -14.51 11.96 -20.09
C GLU A 90 -14.24 10.79 -19.11
N ILE A 91 -13.03 10.76 -18.51
CA ILE A 91 -12.68 9.72 -17.55
C ILE A 91 -13.60 9.80 -16.33
N VAL A 92 -14.29 8.69 -16.04
CA VAL A 92 -15.29 8.62 -14.98
C VAL A 92 -14.66 8.66 -13.60
N ASN A 93 -13.54 7.99 -13.42
CA ASN A 93 -12.90 7.85 -12.10
C ASN A 93 -11.73 8.84 -11.94
N PHE A 94 -12.05 10.13 -11.98
CA PHE A 94 -11.12 11.20 -11.61
C PHE A 94 -11.52 11.76 -10.25
N PHE A 95 -10.64 11.63 -9.25
CA PHE A 95 -10.93 12.00 -7.86
C PHE A 95 -10.21 13.30 -7.47
N GLU A 96 -10.88 14.42 -7.69
CA GLU A 96 -10.39 15.77 -7.36
C GLU A 96 -10.33 16.00 -5.84
N ILE A 97 -9.63 17.08 -5.43
CA ILE A 97 -9.59 17.54 -4.03
C ILE A 97 -11.02 17.67 -3.47
N GLY A 98 -11.24 17.07 -2.31
CA GLY A 98 -12.57 16.97 -1.66
C GLY A 98 -13.15 15.56 -1.76
N GLU A 99 -12.88 14.82 -2.83
CA GLU A 99 -13.19 13.38 -2.97
C GLU A 99 -11.93 12.50 -2.91
N MET A 100 -10.78 13.14 -2.77
CA MET A 100 -9.48 12.49 -2.81
C MET A 100 -9.21 11.59 -1.61
N GLY A 101 -8.30 10.70 -1.81
CA GLY A 101 -7.66 9.88 -0.80
C GLY A 101 -6.36 9.35 -1.36
N ILE A 102 -5.55 8.74 -0.55
CA ILE A 102 -4.37 8.00 -1.03
C ILE A 102 -4.88 6.87 -1.94
N GLU A 103 -4.44 6.84 -3.19
CA GLU A 103 -5.00 5.99 -4.26
C GLU A 103 -5.21 4.53 -3.83
N HIS A 104 -4.25 3.94 -3.10
CA HIS A 104 -4.34 2.55 -2.65
C HIS A 104 -5.25 2.31 -1.42
N CYS A 105 -5.73 3.37 -0.79
CA CYS A 105 -6.84 3.33 0.16
C CYS A 105 -8.18 3.64 -0.53
N LEU A 106 -8.16 4.60 -1.44
CA LEU A 106 -9.35 5.14 -2.09
C LEU A 106 -10.00 4.14 -3.07
N LEU A 107 -9.23 3.48 -3.93
CA LEU A 107 -9.80 2.59 -4.94
C LEU A 107 -10.57 1.39 -4.35
N PRO A 108 -10.05 0.68 -3.35
CA PRO A 108 -10.81 -0.34 -2.64
C PRO A 108 -12.08 0.22 -1.97
N GLU A 109 -11.97 1.36 -1.30
CA GLU A 109 -13.10 2.04 -0.64
C GLU A 109 -14.20 2.44 -1.63
N LYS A 110 -13.81 2.87 -2.84
CA LYS A 110 -14.73 3.20 -3.94
C LYS A 110 -15.28 1.98 -4.68
N GLY A 111 -14.80 0.78 -4.36
CA GLY A 111 -15.23 -0.47 -4.97
C GLY A 111 -14.84 -0.62 -6.45
N LEU A 112 -13.75 0.06 -6.87
CA LEU A 112 -13.27 0.02 -8.25
C LEU A 112 -12.46 -1.22 -8.56
N VAL A 113 -11.94 -1.88 -7.53
CA VAL A 113 -11.19 -3.14 -7.64
C VAL A 113 -11.90 -4.22 -6.85
N VAL A 114 -12.06 -5.38 -7.45
CA VAL A 114 -12.71 -6.55 -6.84
C VAL A 114 -11.87 -7.81 -7.05
N ALA A 115 -12.28 -8.90 -6.42
CA ALA A 115 -11.60 -10.19 -6.57
C ALA A 115 -11.59 -10.66 -8.03
N GLY A 116 -10.43 -11.15 -8.46
CA GLY A 116 -10.21 -11.67 -9.80
C GLY A 116 -9.85 -10.64 -10.86
N ASP A 117 -9.82 -9.34 -10.54
CA ASP A 117 -9.40 -8.29 -11.46
C ASP A 117 -7.91 -8.38 -11.82
N VAL A 118 -7.56 -7.86 -13.00
CA VAL A 118 -6.19 -7.51 -13.41
C VAL A 118 -6.05 -6.00 -13.45
N VAL A 119 -5.24 -5.47 -12.54
CA VAL A 119 -5.03 -4.03 -12.35
C VAL A 119 -3.58 -3.65 -12.57
N ILE A 120 -3.34 -2.63 -13.37
CA ILE A 120 -2.03 -2.00 -13.51
C ILE A 120 -2.08 -0.55 -13.03
N GLY A 121 -0.97 -0.09 -12.47
CA GLY A 121 -0.84 1.31 -12.07
C GLY A 121 0.58 1.82 -12.23
N ALA A 122 0.72 3.08 -12.57
CA ALA A 122 2.03 3.72 -12.63
C ALA A 122 2.54 4.13 -11.22
N ASP A 123 2.19 3.34 -10.23
CA ASP A 123 2.71 3.38 -8.87
C ASP A 123 3.13 1.97 -8.43
N SER A 124 4.27 1.86 -7.76
CA SER A 124 4.82 0.56 -7.35
C SER A 124 3.96 -0.17 -6.33
N HIS A 125 3.18 0.56 -5.51
CA HIS A 125 2.29 -0.04 -4.50
C HIS A 125 0.92 -0.44 -5.03
N THR A 126 0.70 -0.42 -6.35
CA THR A 126 -0.50 -0.97 -7.01
C THR A 126 -0.74 -2.44 -6.62
N CYS A 127 0.28 -3.17 -6.17
CA CYS A 127 0.16 -4.52 -5.62
C CYS A 127 -0.79 -4.65 -4.41
N THR A 128 -1.18 -3.54 -3.77
CA THR A 128 -2.09 -3.48 -2.61
C THR A 128 -3.39 -4.26 -2.82
N TYR A 129 -3.93 -4.27 -4.03
CA TYR A 129 -5.25 -4.86 -4.29
C TYR A 129 -5.26 -6.39 -4.32
N GLY A 130 -4.10 -7.02 -4.25
CA GLY A 130 -4.02 -8.46 -4.01
C GLY A 130 -4.62 -8.91 -2.66
N ALA A 131 -4.80 -7.97 -1.72
CA ALA A 131 -5.57 -8.20 -0.50
C ALA A 131 -7.04 -8.58 -0.77
N LEU A 132 -7.59 -8.18 -1.91
CA LEU A 132 -8.93 -8.53 -2.38
C LEU A 132 -8.97 -9.79 -3.28
N GLY A 133 -7.83 -10.44 -3.49
CA GLY A 133 -7.73 -11.55 -4.44
C GLY A 133 -7.65 -11.11 -5.92
N ALA A 134 -7.15 -9.91 -6.19
CA ALA A 134 -6.87 -9.40 -7.53
C ALA A 134 -5.39 -9.60 -7.89
N PHE A 135 -5.08 -9.77 -9.18
CA PHE A 135 -3.71 -9.58 -9.66
C PHE A 135 -3.50 -8.10 -9.96
N SER A 136 -2.73 -7.44 -9.13
CA SER A 136 -2.45 -6.02 -9.26
C SER A 136 -0.95 -5.75 -9.15
N THR A 137 -0.43 -4.88 -10.03
CA THR A 137 1.02 -4.64 -10.09
C THR A 137 1.37 -3.26 -10.59
N GLY A 138 2.47 -2.72 -10.06
CA GLY A 138 3.09 -1.50 -10.56
C GLY A 138 3.78 -1.69 -11.90
N ILE A 139 3.67 -0.69 -12.77
CA ILE A 139 4.28 -0.62 -14.10
C ILE A 139 4.87 0.77 -14.37
N GLY A 140 5.57 0.92 -15.49
CA GLY A 140 6.04 2.22 -15.96
C GLY A 140 4.95 3.08 -16.58
N SER A 141 5.18 4.41 -16.62
CA SER A 141 4.22 5.36 -17.21
C SER A 141 3.97 5.09 -18.71
N THR A 142 4.94 4.57 -19.44
CA THR A 142 4.79 4.20 -20.86
C THR A 142 3.83 3.00 -21.01
N ASP A 143 3.97 1.98 -20.14
CA ASP A 143 3.06 0.82 -20.15
C ASP A 143 1.66 1.22 -19.68
N MET A 144 1.55 2.16 -18.73
CA MET A 144 0.27 2.77 -18.36
C MET A 144 -0.40 3.43 -19.58
N ALA A 145 0.35 4.19 -20.35
CA ALA A 145 -0.16 4.82 -21.57
C ALA A 145 -0.67 3.80 -22.58
N ALA A 146 0.08 2.73 -22.81
CA ALA A 146 -0.33 1.62 -23.67
C ALA A 146 -1.60 0.93 -23.14
N GLY A 147 -1.66 0.70 -21.82
CA GLY A 147 -2.85 0.15 -21.15
C GLY A 147 -4.07 1.04 -21.31
N MET A 148 -3.94 2.37 -21.16
CA MET A 148 -5.03 3.33 -21.41
C MET A 148 -5.51 3.31 -22.87
N ALA A 149 -4.60 3.08 -23.82
CA ALA A 149 -4.93 3.05 -25.25
C ALA A 149 -5.60 1.74 -25.69
N THR A 150 -5.16 0.60 -25.14
CA THR A 150 -5.49 -0.73 -25.67
C THR A 150 -6.37 -1.59 -24.76
N GLY A 151 -6.43 -1.26 -23.48
CA GLY A 151 -7.06 -2.12 -22.46
C GLY A 151 -6.31 -3.43 -22.20
N LYS A 152 -5.03 -3.49 -22.56
CA LYS A 152 -4.21 -4.71 -22.47
C LYS A 152 -2.82 -4.38 -21.96
N CYS A 153 -2.19 -5.40 -21.36
CA CYS A 153 -0.79 -5.33 -20.96
C CYS A 153 -0.10 -6.68 -21.16
N TRP A 154 1.19 -6.60 -21.46
CA TRP A 154 2.07 -7.77 -21.54
C TRP A 154 2.59 -8.14 -20.15
N PHE A 155 2.53 -9.44 -19.86
CA PHE A 155 3.09 -9.98 -18.63
C PHE A 155 3.97 -11.20 -18.95
N LYS A 156 5.12 -11.26 -18.30
CA LYS A 156 5.76 -12.54 -18.05
C LYS A 156 5.10 -13.12 -16.81
N VAL A 157 4.44 -14.26 -16.94
CA VAL A 157 3.75 -14.89 -15.80
C VAL A 157 4.73 -15.13 -14.66
N PRO A 158 4.51 -14.57 -13.45
CA PRO A 158 5.43 -14.75 -12.33
C PRO A 158 5.37 -16.21 -11.81
N SER A 159 6.49 -16.70 -11.28
CA SER A 159 6.46 -17.81 -10.33
C SER A 159 5.96 -17.31 -8.97
N ALA A 160 5.79 -18.17 -7.99
CA ALA A 160 5.20 -17.80 -6.71
C ALA A 160 6.01 -18.31 -5.52
N LEU A 161 5.98 -17.53 -4.44
CA LEU A 161 6.34 -17.92 -3.09
C LEU A 161 5.05 -18.10 -2.26
N LYS A 162 5.03 -19.10 -1.40
CA LYS A 162 3.89 -19.36 -0.51
C LYS A 162 4.28 -19.10 0.94
N PHE A 163 3.50 -18.25 1.61
CA PHE A 163 3.66 -17.93 3.03
C PHE A 163 2.48 -18.49 3.80
N VAL A 164 2.72 -19.53 4.60
CA VAL A 164 1.72 -20.18 5.44
C VAL A 164 1.76 -19.53 6.82
N LEU A 165 0.79 -18.67 7.10
CA LEU A 165 0.67 -17.97 8.37
C LEU A 165 -0.09 -18.85 9.37
N LYS A 166 0.49 -19.11 10.52
CA LYS A 166 -0.06 -20.01 11.54
C LYS A 166 -0.30 -19.29 12.86
N GLY A 167 -1.39 -19.62 13.52
CA GLY A 167 -1.69 -19.15 14.85
C GLY A 167 -2.11 -17.68 14.94
N LYS A 168 -2.31 -17.21 16.17
CA LYS A 168 -2.81 -15.86 16.47
C LYS A 168 -1.64 -14.91 16.73
N PRO A 169 -1.59 -13.71 16.11
CA PRO A 169 -0.57 -12.71 16.40
C PRO A 169 -0.55 -12.31 17.89
N ALA A 170 0.65 -12.05 18.41
CA ALA A 170 0.82 -11.47 19.72
C ALA A 170 0.22 -10.05 19.81
N LYS A 171 0.00 -9.56 21.03
CA LYS A 171 -0.48 -8.19 21.23
C LYS A 171 0.47 -7.20 20.56
N TRP A 172 -0.07 -6.19 19.89
CA TRP A 172 0.64 -5.15 19.14
C TRP A 172 1.39 -5.63 17.88
N VAL A 173 1.25 -6.89 17.50
CA VAL A 173 1.70 -7.39 16.19
C VAL A 173 0.56 -7.25 15.18
N SER A 174 0.82 -6.53 14.10
CA SER A 174 -0.12 -6.23 13.01
C SER A 174 0.40 -6.77 11.67
N GLY A 175 -0.37 -6.60 10.61
CA GLY A 175 0.07 -6.91 9.24
C GLY A 175 1.37 -6.20 8.87
N LYS A 176 1.63 -5.00 9.42
CA LYS A 176 2.90 -4.28 9.22
C LYS A 176 4.09 -5.03 9.81
N ASP A 177 3.96 -5.54 11.02
CA ASP A 177 5.03 -6.30 11.68
C ASP A 177 5.29 -7.62 10.95
N ILE A 178 4.23 -8.29 10.49
CA ILE A 178 4.32 -9.55 9.74
C ILE A 178 5.06 -9.33 8.41
N ILE A 179 4.70 -8.32 7.64
CA ILE A 179 5.36 -8.10 6.34
C ILE A 179 6.80 -7.60 6.51
N LEU A 180 7.09 -6.78 7.52
CA LEU A 180 8.46 -6.38 7.83
C LEU A 180 9.31 -7.58 8.23
N HIS A 181 8.76 -8.50 9.05
CA HIS A 181 9.43 -9.77 9.38
C HIS A 181 9.73 -10.59 8.13
N ILE A 182 8.76 -10.74 7.23
CA ILE A 182 8.93 -11.48 5.96
C ILE A 182 10.03 -10.83 5.11
N ILE A 183 9.99 -9.50 4.92
CA ILE A 183 11.01 -8.78 4.15
C ILE A 183 12.39 -8.96 4.78
N GLY A 184 12.49 -8.89 6.11
CA GLY A 184 13.74 -9.14 6.83
C GLY A 184 14.26 -10.57 6.66
N MET A 185 13.37 -11.54 6.50
CA MET A 185 13.70 -12.94 6.31
C MET A 185 14.20 -13.26 4.90
N ILE A 186 13.58 -12.70 3.86
CA ILE A 186 13.88 -13.04 2.46
C ILE A 186 14.71 -11.99 1.72
N GLY A 187 14.88 -10.79 2.29
CA GLY A 187 15.58 -9.67 1.67
C GLY A 187 14.71 -8.84 0.71
N VAL A 188 15.23 -7.69 0.27
CA VAL A 188 14.54 -6.77 -0.67
C VAL A 188 14.38 -7.32 -2.08
N ASP A 189 15.04 -8.40 -2.42
CA ASP A 189 15.01 -9.08 -3.72
C ASP A 189 14.56 -10.55 -3.66
N GLY A 190 14.22 -11.06 -2.46
CA GLY A 190 13.84 -12.46 -2.27
C GLY A 190 12.60 -12.90 -3.04
N ALA A 191 11.68 -11.97 -3.31
CA ALA A 191 10.51 -12.20 -4.16
C ALA A 191 10.62 -11.54 -5.54
N LEU A 192 11.85 -11.25 -6.02
CA LEU A 192 12.05 -10.50 -7.26
C LEU A 192 11.28 -11.11 -8.43
N TYR A 193 10.34 -10.33 -8.97
CA TYR A 193 9.44 -10.72 -10.06
C TYR A 193 8.52 -11.93 -9.76
N LYS A 194 8.29 -12.27 -8.49
CA LYS A 194 7.42 -13.37 -8.06
C LYS A 194 6.09 -12.86 -7.51
N SER A 195 5.10 -13.74 -7.45
CA SER A 195 3.87 -13.54 -6.69
C SER A 195 4.09 -14.02 -5.25
N MET A 196 3.70 -13.24 -4.25
CA MET A 196 3.71 -13.64 -2.84
C MET A 196 2.30 -14.04 -2.43
N GLU A 197 2.08 -15.33 -2.20
CA GLU A 197 0.77 -15.88 -1.85
C GLU A 197 0.69 -16.16 -0.35
N PHE A 198 -0.23 -15.47 0.35
CA PHE A 198 -0.39 -15.58 1.80
C PHE A 198 -1.59 -16.47 2.14
N VAL A 199 -1.37 -17.52 2.89
CA VAL A 199 -2.40 -18.52 3.24
C VAL A 199 -2.26 -18.96 4.71
N GLY A 200 -3.15 -19.81 5.19
CA GLY A 200 -3.07 -20.42 6.52
C GLY A 200 -4.12 -19.91 7.48
N ASP A 201 -4.23 -20.58 8.62
CA ASP A 201 -5.23 -20.28 9.66
C ASP A 201 -4.99 -18.94 10.38
N GLY A 202 -3.76 -18.43 10.32
CA GLY A 202 -3.39 -17.10 10.81
C GLY A 202 -4.20 -15.97 10.16
N LEU A 203 -4.69 -16.16 8.91
CA LEU A 203 -5.54 -15.19 8.21
C LEU A 203 -6.85 -14.90 8.96
N ASN A 204 -7.34 -15.84 9.76
CA ASN A 204 -8.53 -15.65 10.57
C ASN A 204 -8.39 -14.53 11.62
N TYR A 205 -7.17 -14.16 11.97
CA TYR A 205 -6.88 -13.12 12.95
C TYR A 205 -6.48 -11.78 12.32
N LEU A 206 -6.22 -11.75 11.00
CA LEU A 206 -5.87 -10.53 10.27
C LEU A 206 -7.13 -9.84 9.74
N SER A 207 -7.19 -8.53 9.94
CA SER A 207 -8.22 -7.67 9.33
C SER A 207 -7.94 -7.49 7.83
N MET A 208 -8.90 -6.93 7.10
CA MET A 208 -8.65 -6.51 5.71
C MET A 208 -7.57 -5.42 5.66
N ASP A 209 -7.52 -4.52 6.64
CA ASP A 209 -6.49 -3.47 6.72
C ASP A 209 -5.08 -4.07 6.86
N ASP A 210 -4.91 -5.13 7.66
CA ASP A 210 -3.64 -5.88 7.75
C ASP A 210 -3.25 -6.51 6.41
N ARG A 211 -4.21 -7.12 5.71
CA ARG A 211 -3.98 -7.74 4.39
C ARG A 211 -3.59 -6.70 3.34
N PHE A 212 -4.25 -5.53 3.34
CA PHE A 212 -3.86 -4.42 2.47
C PHE A 212 -2.43 -3.94 2.75
N THR A 213 -2.05 -3.83 4.01
CA THR A 213 -0.68 -3.47 4.39
C THR A 213 0.35 -4.49 3.89
N MET A 214 0.07 -5.78 4.07
CA MET A 214 0.97 -6.85 3.63
C MET A 214 1.08 -6.91 2.10
N ALA A 215 -0.04 -6.85 1.39
CA ALA A 215 -0.05 -6.83 -0.07
C ALA A 215 0.66 -5.59 -0.63
N ASN A 216 0.45 -4.41 -0.02
CA ASN A 216 1.12 -3.17 -0.38
C ASN A 216 2.65 -3.29 -0.34
N MET A 217 3.18 -3.92 0.69
CA MET A 217 4.63 -4.02 0.90
C MET A 217 5.27 -5.25 0.22
N ALA A 218 4.54 -6.03 -0.56
CA ALA A 218 5.13 -7.13 -1.34
C ALA A 218 6.21 -6.64 -2.32
N ILE A 219 6.05 -5.44 -2.87
CA ILE A 219 7.04 -4.82 -3.75
C ILE A 219 8.36 -4.53 -3.04
N GLU A 220 8.36 -4.33 -1.72
CA GLU A 220 9.57 -4.08 -0.95
C GLU A 220 10.46 -5.32 -0.81
N ALA A 221 9.93 -6.50 -1.13
CA ALA A 221 10.70 -7.74 -1.33
C ALA A 221 10.96 -8.04 -2.82
N GLY A 222 10.64 -7.10 -3.74
CA GLY A 222 10.76 -7.28 -5.19
C GLY A 222 9.56 -7.98 -5.84
N GLY A 223 8.50 -8.30 -5.08
CA GLY A 223 7.32 -9.02 -5.57
C GLY A 223 6.51 -8.24 -6.60
N LYS A 224 5.97 -8.95 -7.60
CA LYS A 224 5.04 -8.36 -8.57
C LYS A 224 3.69 -8.07 -7.92
N ASN A 225 3.24 -8.92 -7.01
CA ASN A 225 2.06 -8.72 -6.19
C ASN A 225 2.15 -9.54 -4.90
N GLY A 226 1.38 -9.13 -3.89
CA GLY A 226 1.05 -9.97 -2.74
C GLY A 226 -0.44 -10.30 -2.82
N ILE A 227 -0.82 -11.58 -2.75
CA ILE A 227 -2.20 -12.01 -2.97
C ILE A 227 -2.71 -12.87 -1.82
N PHE A 228 -3.98 -12.67 -1.49
CA PHE A 228 -4.71 -13.39 -0.44
C PHE A 228 -5.88 -14.17 -1.05
N PRO A 229 -6.24 -15.34 -0.49
CA PRO A 229 -7.47 -16.01 -0.85
C PRO A 229 -8.70 -15.17 -0.47
N VAL A 230 -9.75 -15.33 -1.25
CA VAL A 230 -11.03 -14.65 -1.00
C VAL A 230 -11.83 -15.46 0.01
N ASP A 231 -11.71 -15.10 1.27
CA ASP A 231 -12.45 -15.68 2.39
C ASP A 231 -13.69 -14.85 2.79
N GLU A 232 -14.35 -15.23 3.89
CA GLU A 232 -15.55 -14.54 4.40
C GLU A 232 -15.31 -13.05 4.66
N LYS A 233 -14.13 -12.66 5.19
CA LYS A 233 -13.78 -11.24 5.44
C LYS A 233 -13.64 -10.46 4.15
N THR A 234 -13.02 -11.07 3.14
CA THR A 234 -12.90 -10.45 1.82
C THR A 234 -14.27 -10.31 1.16
N ILE A 235 -15.12 -11.33 1.26
CA ILE A 235 -16.49 -11.30 0.73
C ILE A 235 -17.32 -10.21 1.43
N GLU A 236 -17.21 -10.08 2.75
CA GLU A 236 -17.90 -9.02 3.51
C GLU A 236 -17.45 -7.64 3.04
N TYR A 237 -16.14 -7.42 2.91
CA TYR A 237 -15.58 -6.17 2.38
C TYR A 237 -16.09 -5.87 0.97
N LEU A 238 -16.09 -6.86 0.08
CA LEU A 238 -16.59 -6.72 -1.29
C LEU A 238 -18.08 -6.43 -1.37
N LYS A 239 -18.89 -7.01 -0.46
CA LYS A 239 -20.34 -6.69 -0.37
C LYS A 239 -20.59 -5.27 0.11
N GLU A 240 -19.74 -4.74 1.00
CA GLU A 240 -19.86 -3.35 1.47
C GLU A 240 -19.41 -2.34 0.43
N HIS A 241 -18.33 -2.62 -0.29
CA HIS A 241 -17.64 -1.64 -1.14
C HIS A 241 -17.70 -1.95 -2.63
N GLY A 242 -17.74 -3.22 -3.03
CA GLY A 242 -17.67 -3.64 -4.44
C GLY A 242 -18.85 -3.13 -5.27
N LYS A 243 -18.55 -2.55 -6.43
CA LYS A 243 -19.55 -1.98 -7.35
C LYS A 243 -19.81 -2.83 -8.58
N LYS A 244 -19.10 -3.92 -8.76
CA LYS A 244 -19.22 -4.84 -9.89
C LYS A 244 -19.15 -6.29 -9.43
N GLU A 245 -19.57 -7.21 -10.29
CA GLU A 245 -19.42 -8.64 -10.04
C GLU A 245 -17.93 -9.00 -9.91
N TRP A 246 -17.65 -10.02 -9.09
CA TRP A 246 -16.29 -10.52 -8.87
C TRP A 246 -16.21 -12.02 -9.11
N LYS A 247 -14.99 -12.48 -9.37
CA LYS A 247 -14.69 -13.90 -9.56
C LYS A 247 -13.60 -14.35 -8.60
N VAL A 248 -13.86 -15.45 -7.91
CA VAL A 248 -12.90 -16.04 -6.99
C VAL A 248 -12.02 -17.03 -7.73
N TYR A 249 -10.72 -16.93 -7.53
CA TYR A 249 -9.74 -17.88 -8.02
C TYR A 249 -8.95 -18.43 -6.83
N GLU A 250 -8.94 -19.75 -6.72
CA GLU A 250 -8.19 -20.47 -5.69
C GLU A 250 -7.02 -21.20 -6.36
N ALA A 251 -5.89 -21.30 -5.67
CA ALA A 251 -4.78 -22.13 -6.14
C ALA A 251 -5.19 -23.60 -6.18
N ASP A 252 -4.65 -24.35 -7.12
CA ASP A 252 -4.81 -25.81 -7.11
C ASP A 252 -4.05 -26.41 -5.92
N GLU A 253 -4.53 -27.54 -5.39
CA GLU A 253 -3.90 -28.18 -4.21
C GLU A 253 -2.42 -28.54 -4.47
N ASP A 254 -2.11 -28.92 -5.68
CA ASP A 254 -0.77 -29.29 -6.17
C ASP A 254 -0.11 -28.17 -7.00
N ALA A 255 -0.52 -26.90 -6.80
CA ALA A 255 0.13 -25.76 -7.42
C ALA A 255 1.61 -25.68 -7.01
N GLU A 256 2.47 -25.38 -7.98
CA GLU A 256 3.93 -25.31 -7.77
C GLU A 256 4.33 -23.93 -7.25
N TYR A 257 5.17 -23.93 -6.20
CA TYR A 257 5.79 -22.74 -5.62
C TYR A 257 7.31 -22.91 -5.62
N ASP A 258 8.04 -21.80 -5.86
CA ASP A 258 9.51 -21.83 -5.80
C ASP A 258 9.99 -22.16 -4.39
N GLU A 259 9.32 -21.57 -3.37
CA GLU A 259 9.58 -21.82 -1.96
C GLU A 259 8.29 -21.70 -1.15
N VAL A 260 8.25 -22.41 0.00
CA VAL A 260 7.14 -22.36 0.95
C VAL A 260 7.71 -22.02 2.32
N TYR A 261 7.22 -20.91 2.91
CA TYR A 261 7.61 -20.45 4.23
C TYR A 261 6.46 -20.63 5.22
N GLU A 262 6.76 -21.20 6.39
CA GLU A 262 5.82 -21.28 7.50
C GLU A 262 6.18 -20.22 8.55
N ILE A 263 5.20 -19.43 8.97
CA ILE A 263 5.38 -18.34 9.93
C ILE A 263 4.41 -18.51 11.08
N ASP A 264 4.94 -18.73 12.28
CA ASP A 264 4.16 -18.73 13.51
C ASP A 264 3.94 -17.30 14.01
N LEU A 265 2.74 -16.77 13.78
CA LEU A 265 2.38 -15.41 14.17
C LEU A 265 2.41 -15.19 15.69
N SER A 266 2.25 -16.26 16.48
CA SER A 266 2.27 -16.18 17.95
C SER A 266 3.67 -15.89 18.52
N SER A 267 4.70 -16.23 17.77
CA SER A 267 6.10 -16.01 18.15
C SER A 267 6.63 -14.62 17.72
N LEU A 268 5.91 -13.92 16.86
CA LEU A 268 6.35 -12.63 16.34
C LEU A 268 6.29 -11.54 17.42
N ARG A 269 7.25 -10.61 17.33
CA ARG A 269 7.30 -9.38 18.13
C ARG A 269 7.11 -8.17 17.20
N PRO A 270 6.66 -7.01 17.72
CA PRO A 270 6.69 -5.80 16.93
C PRO A 270 8.05 -5.60 16.29
N THR A 271 8.05 -5.27 15.01
CA THR A 271 9.25 -5.26 14.17
C THR A 271 9.55 -3.85 13.68
N VAL A 272 10.83 -3.47 13.71
CA VAL A 272 11.32 -2.18 13.23
C VAL A 272 12.34 -2.42 12.12
N SER A 273 12.13 -1.78 10.97
CA SER A 273 13.14 -1.74 9.90
C SER A 273 14.02 -0.52 10.06
N PHE A 274 15.32 -0.75 10.11
CA PHE A 274 16.36 0.28 10.23
C PHE A 274 16.74 0.87 8.87
N PRO A 275 17.29 2.10 8.83
CA PRO A 275 17.80 2.69 7.61
C PRO A 275 18.92 1.82 6.98
N HIS A 276 19.09 1.75 5.66
CA HIS A 276 18.30 2.47 4.64
C HIS A 276 17.62 1.47 3.70
N LEU A 277 17.30 0.27 4.16
CA LEU A 277 16.60 -0.77 3.41
C LEU A 277 15.51 -1.40 4.28
N PRO A 278 14.34 -1.74 3.69
CA PRO A 278 13.24 -2.34 4.43
C PRO A 278 13.55 -3.70 5.09
N ASP A 279 14.54 -4.44 4.59
CA ASP A 279 14.97 -5.75 5.11
C ASP A 279 15.93 -5.65 6.31
N ASN A 280 16.42 -4.47 6.65
CA ASN A 280 17.25 -4.28 7.84
C ASN A 280 16.41 -4.28 9.12
N THR A 281 15.75 -5.39 9.38
CA THR A 281 14.75 -5.52 10.46
C THR A 281 15.35 -6.01 11.77
N ARG A 282 14.74 -5.56 12.88
CA ARG A 282 14.99 -6.03 14.24
C ARG A 282 13.68 -6.14 14.99
N THR A 283 13.60 -7.05 15.94
CA THR A 283 12.49 -7.04 16.89
C THR A 283 12.59 -5.80 17.78
N ILE A 284 11.47 -5.34 18.30
CA ILE A 284 11.42 -4.14 19.17
C ILE A 284 12.33 -4.25 20.38
N ASP A 285 12.55 -5.47 20.85
CA ASP A 285 13.39 -5.76 22.03
C ASP A 285 14.89 -5.63 21.72
N GLU A 286 15.29 -5.62 20.46
CA GLU A 286 16.68 -5.50 19.97
C GLU A 286 17.05 -4.09 19.49
N VAL A 287 16.10 -3.16 19.46
CA VAL A 287 16.28 -1.82 18.86
C VAL A 287 17.30 -0.96 19.61
N GLY A 288 17.38 -1.09 20.94
CA GLY A 288 18.23 -0.25 21.78
C GLY A 288 17.66 1.17 21.97
N ASP A 289 18.53 2.13 22.27
CA ASP A 289 18.16 3.51 22.61
C ASP A 289 18.31 4.43 21.38
N VAL A 290 17.29 4.47 20.52
CA VAL A 290 17.26 5.31 19.31
C VAL A 290 16.31 6.46 19.52
N GLU A 291 16.83 7.69 19.69
CA GLU A 291 16.04 8.92 19.73
C GLU A 291 15.48 9.28 18.36
N ILE A 292 14.28 9.88 18.34
CA ILE A 292 13.58 10.33 17.14
C ILE A 292 13.17 11.80 17.23
N ASP A 293 13.14 12.47 16.08
CA ASP A 293 12.69 13.85 15.91
C ASP A 293 11.25 13.91 15.36
N GLN A 294 10.81 12.84 14.69
CA GLN A 294 9.50 12.81 14.05
C GLN A 294 8.88 11.40 14.12
N ALA A 295 7.56 11.37 14.30
CA ALA A 295 6.74 10.17 14.13
C ALA A 295 5.70 10.43 13.03
N VAL A 296 5.61 9.52 12.06
CA VAL A 296 4.65 9.61 10.95
C VAL A 296 3.73 8.40 11.00
N ILE A 297 2.43 8.62 11.13
CA ILE A 297 1.39 7.59 11.18
C ILE A 297 0.44 7.82 10.02
N GLY A 298 0.24 6.81 9.19
CA GLY A 298 -0.61 6.91 8.02
C GLY A 298 -0.01 6.24 6.78
N SER A 299 -0.19 6.86 5.60
CA SER A 299 0.20 6.32 4.30
C SER A 299 -0.80 5.29 3.75
N CYS A 300 -0.57 4.84 2.50
CA CYS A 300 -1.35 3.75 1.91
C CYS A 300 -1.22 2.42 2.66
N THR A 301 -0.18 2.24 3.45
CA THR A 301 0.01 1.08 4.32
C THR A 301 -0.85 1.15 5.58
N ASN A 302 -0.77 2.23 6.35
CA ASN A 302 -1.32 2.31 7.71
C ASN A 302 -2.08 3.63 7.98
N GLY A 303 -2.85 4.11 6.99
CA GLY A 303 -3.76 5.25 7.13
C GLY A 303 -5.24 4.87 7.25
N ARG A 304 -5.55 3.60 7.46
CA ARG A 304 -6.93 3.11 7.58
C ARG A 304 -7.48 3.31 8.98
N ILE A 305 -8.78 3.15 9.14
CA ILE A 305 -9.43 3.47 10.43
C ILE A 305 -8.93 2.64 11.60
N SER A 306 -8.57 1.37 11.36
CA SER A 306 -7.99 0.50 12.40
C SER A 306 -6.63 1.01 12.88
N ASP A 307 -5.79 1.52 11.98
CA ASP A 307 -4.48 2.09 12.30
C ASP A 307 -4.63 3.35 13.19
N LEU A 308 -5.59 4.21 12.83
CA LEU A 308 -5.88 5.43 13.58
C LEU A 308 -6.44 5.12 14.97
N ARG A 309 -7.27 4.06 15.10
CA ARG A 309 -7.76 3.58 16.39
C ARG A 309 -6.62 3.11 17.28
N VAL A 310 -5.69 2.31 16.74
CA VAL A 310 -4.49 1.84 17.47
C VAL A 310 -3.65 3.02 17.93
N ALA A 311 -3.37 3.98 17.06
CA ALA A 311 -2.61 5.18 17.42
C ALA A 311 -3.32 6.00 18.52
N ARG A 312 -4.64 6.20 18.41
CA ARG A 312 -5.46 6.86 19.41
C ARG A 312 -5.43 6.14 20.76
N ASP A 313 -5.58 4.82 20.77
CA ASP A 313 -5.61 4.04 22.02
C ASP A 313 -4.30 4.16 22.81
N ILE A 314 -3.19 4.32 22.12
CA ILE A 314 -1.88 4.54 22.73
C ILE A 314 -1.70 6.00 23.18
N LEU A 315 -2.12 7.00 22.38
CA LEU A 315 -1.88 8.42 22.60
C LEU A 315 -2.91 9.06 23.54
N LYS A 316 -4.13 8.51 23.64
CA LYS A 316 -5.22 9.07 24.44
C LYS A 316 -4.83 9.30 25.90
N GLY A 317 -5.03 10.54 26.37
CA GLY A 317 -4.69 10.94 27.73
C GLY A 317 -3.21 11.12 28.00
N LYS A 318 -2.36 10.92 27.00
CA LYS A 318 -0.90 11.14 27.06
C LYS A 318 -0.49 12.31 26.18
N LYS A 319 0.78 12.68 26.22
CA LYS A 319 1.33 13.78 25.42
C LYS A 319 2.48 13.28 24.55
N VAL A 320 2.51 13.73 23.31
CA VAL A 320 3.68 13.63 22.44
C VAL A 320 4.87 14.32 23.11
N ASN A 321 6.04 13.72 23.03
CA ASN A 321 7.27 14.28 23.56
C ASN A 321 7.55 15.65 22.91
N LYS A 322 7.95 16.64 23.70
CA LYS A 322 8.19 18.02 23.23
C LYS A 322 9.27 18.12 22.13
N LYS A 323 10.15 17.13 22.01
CA LYS A 323 11.20 17.06 20.98
C LYS A 323 10.70 16.40 19.68
N VAL A 324 9.49 15.83 19.66
CA VAL A 324 8.99 15.02 18.54
C VAL A 324 7.83 15.73 17.84
N ARG A 325 7.87 15.78 16.52
CA ARG A 325 6.73 16.10 15.67
C ARG A 325 5.96 14.81 15.37
N CYS A 326 4.72 14.72 15.82
CA CYS A 326 3.85 13.58 15.49
C CYS A 326 2.86 14.01 14.39
N LEU A 327 2.95 13.39 13.22
CA LEU A 327 2.14 13.68 12.05
C LEU A 327 1.26 12.49 11.73
N VAL A 328 -0.04 12.72 11.52
CA VAL A 328 -1.02 11.67 11.23
C VAL A 328 -1.74 11.98 9.91
N PHE A 329 -1.77 11.00 9.01
CA PHE A 329 -2.36 11.12 7.67
C PHE A 329 -3.42 10.02 7.47
N PRO A 330 -4.72 10.34 7.62
CA PRO A 330 -5.81 9.43 7.25
C PRO A 330 -5.73 9.05 5.77
N GLY A 331 -6.13 7.81 5.43
CA GLY A 331 -6.00 7.30 4.07
C GLY A 331 -6.96 7.94 3.07
N THR A 332 -8.17 8.32 3.50
CA THR A 332 -9.21 8.92 2.65
C THR A 332 -10.03 9.94 3.41
N GLN A 333 -10.81 10.76 2.69
CA GLN A 333 -11.77 11.69 3.29
C GLN A 333 -12.85 10.95 4.12
N ARG A 334 -13.28 9.76 3.68
CA ARG A 334 -14.24 8.95 4.44
C ARG A 334 -13.64 8.50 5.77
N ILE A 335 -12.39 7.98 5.74
CA ILE A 335 -11.67 7.59 6.96
C ILE A 335 -11.47 8.81 7.88
N TYR A 336 -11.13 9.97 7.31
CA TYR A 336 -10.98 11.21 8.09
C TYR A 336 -12.27 11.60 8.79
N LEU A 337 -13.40 11.57 8.07
CA LEU A 337 -14.73 11.86 8.63
C LEU A 337 -15.09 10.85 9.72
N GLN A 338 -14.92 9.56 9.47
CA GLN A 338 -15.16 8.51 10.47
C GLN A 338 -14.30 8.70 11.73
N ALA A 339 -13.02 9.03 11.56
CA ALA A 339 -12.13 9.30 12.68
C ALA A 339 -12.54 10.56 13.48
N LEU A 340 -13.15 11.55 12.82
CA LEU A 340 -13.74 12.70 13.47
C LEU A 340 -14.97 12.31 14.29
N GLU A 341 -15.88 11.55 13.71
CA GLU A 341 -17.12 11.06 14.37
C GLU A 341 -16.82 10.17 15.57
N GLU A 342 -15.80 9.31 15.49
CA GLU A 342 -15.33 8.47 16.60
C GLU A 342 -14.52 9.24 17.66
N GLY A 343 -14.28 10.54 17.48
CA GLY A 343 -13.48 11.36 18.38
C GLY A 343 -11.97 11.09 18.34
N ILE A 344 -11.50 10.28 17.41
CA ILE A 344 -10.08 9.92 17.24
C ILE A 344 -9.25 11.17 16.94
N ILE A 345 -9.70 12.02 16.03
CA ILE A 345 -9.00 13.26 15.65
C ILE A 345 -8.81 14.16 16.86
N LYS A 346 -9.86 14.29 17.69
CA LYS A 346 -9.79 15.09 18.92
C LYS A 346 -8.73 14.54 19.88
N ASP A 347 -8.76 13.24 20.16
CA ASP A 347 -7.82 12.59 21.09
C ASP A 347 -6.37 12.76 20.61
N LEU A 348 -6.12 12.61 19.28
CA LEU A 348 -4.79 12.79 18.67
C LEU A 348 -4.29 14.25 18.79
N ILE A 349 -5.15 15.24 18.50
CA ILE A 349 -4.81 16.66 18.62
C ILE A 349 -4.55 17.02 20.10
N GLU A 350 -5.37 16.54 21.00
CA GLU A 350 -5.18 16.74 22.44
C GLU A 350 -3.88 16.13 22.94
N ALA A 351 -3.43 15.02 22.36
CA ALA A 351 -2.11 14.43 22.63
C ALA A 351 -0.94 15.28 22.09
N GLY A 352 -1.19 16.19 21.16
CA GLY A 352 -0.17 17.04 20.54
C GLY A 352 0.28 16.57 19.16
N ALA A 353 -0.48 15.67 18.51
CA ALA A 353 -0.26 15.31 17.13
C ALA A 353 -0.88 16.33 16.16
N VAL A 354 -0.31 16.44 14.96
CA VAL A 354 -0.89 17.16 13.83
C VAL A 354 -1.61 16.15 12.94
N VAL A 355 -2.92 16.31 12.78
CA VAL A 355 -3.70 15.48 11.86
C VAL A 355 -3.92 16.26 10.56
N SER A 356 -3.46 15.70 9.46
CA SER A 356 -3.50 16.32 8.14
C SER A 356 -4.65 15.79 7.30
N THR A 357 -4.91 16.44 6.16
CA THR A 357 -5.75 15.88 5.09
C THR A 357 -5.09 14.62 4.50
N PRO A 358 -5.87 13.71 3.89
CA PRO A 358 -5.31 12.56 3.18
C PRO A 358 -4.33 13.00 2.09
N THR A 359 -3.11 12.47 2.13
CA THR A 359 -2.09 12.71 1.10
C THR A 359 -0.96 11.67 1.19
N CYS A 360 -0.37 11.31 0.07
CA CYS A 360 0.81 10.44 -0.02
C CYS A 360 2.13 11.22 0.12
N GLY A 361 2.11 12.55 0.04
CA GLY A 361 3.27 13.44 0.01
C GLY A 361 4.37 13.18 1.04
N PRO A 362 4.06 12.93 2.32
CA PRO A 362 5.08 12.64 3.34
C PRO A 362 5.91 11.40 3.05
N CYS A 363 5.31 10.37 2.48
CA CYS A 363 5.94 9.08 2.21
C CYS A 363 7.12 9.19 1.23
N LEU A 364 7.09 10.18 0.35
CA LEU A 364 8.12 10.39 -0.69
C LEU A 364 8.97 11.66 -0.48
N GLY A 365 8.80 12.32 0.67
CA GLY A 365 9.48 13.60 0.92
C GLY A 365 9.00 14.73 0.02
N GLY A 366 7.79 14.66 -0.48
CA GLY A 366 7.20 15.63 -1.39
C GLY A 366 6.75 16.91 -0.70
N HIS A 367 6.08 16.77 0.45
CA HIS A 367 5.65 17.84 1.34
C HIS A 367 5.19 17.29 2.70
N MET A 368 4.84 18.17 3.65
CA MET A 368 4.26 17.85 4.97
C MET A 368 5.09 16.85 5.78
N GLY A 369 6.17 17.33 6.40
CA GLY A 369 7.01 16.53 7.28
C GLY A 369 8.32 16.06 6.66
N ILE A 370 8.86 16.87 5.75
CA ILE A 370 10.19 16.67 5.17
C ILE A 370 11.24 16.77 6.28
N LEU A 371 12.16 15.80 6.30
CA LEU A 371 13.23 15.71 7.28
C LEU A 371 14.44 16.56 6.87
N ALA A 372 15.00 17.24 7.85
CA ALA A 372 16.26 17.94 7.71
C ALA A 372 17.47 16.99 7.87
N LYS A 373 18.68 17.52 7.64
CA LYS A 373 19.93 16.79 7.84
C LYS A 373 20.04 16.23 9.25
N GLY A 374 20.31 14.92 9.36
CA GLY A 374 20.52 14.22 10.61
C GLY A 374 19.26 13.94 11.43
N GLU A 375 18.09 14.37 10.99
CA GLU A 375 16.82 14.04 11.67
C GLU A 375 16.45 12.58 11.50
N ARG A 376 15.81 12.01 12.52
CA ARG A 376 15.33 10.63 12.58
C ARG A 376 13.82 10.57 12.68
N ALA A 377 13.20 9.77 11.81
CA ALA A 377 11.76 9.52 11.87
C ALA A 377 11.45 8.05 12.10
N ILE A 378 10.49 7.77 13.00
CA ILE A 378 9.76 6.50 13.01
C ILE A 378 8.52 6.66 12.14
N SER A 379 8.25 5.70 11.25
CA SER A 379 7.19 5.88 10.25
C SER A 379 6.44 4.59 9.96
N THR A 380 5.15 4.71 9.72
CA THR A 380 4.33 3.60 9.22
C THR A 380 4.27 3.53 7.70
N THR A 381 5.01 4.37 6.99
CA THR A 381 5.17 4.31 5.53
C THR A 381 5.87 3.01 5.09
N ASN A 382 6.07 2.83 3.81
CA ASN A 382 6.55 1.57 3.24
C ASN A 382 8.03 1.54 2.89
N ARG A 383 8.71 2.68 2.79
CA ARG A 383 10.11 2.79 2.35
C ARG A 383 10.95 3.67 3.26
N ASN A 384 12.20 3.26 3.45
CA ASN A 384 13.19 3.99 4.26
C ASN A 384 14.53 4.20 3.53
N PHE A 385 14.50 4.26 2.19
CA PHE A 385 15.68 4.49 1.37
C PHE A 385 16.33 5.85 1.67
N VAL A 386 17.61 5.98 1.35
CA VAL A 386 18.36 7.24 1.48
C VAL A 386 17.59 8.40 0.84
N GLY A 387 17.36 9.46 1.59
CA GLY A 387 16.64 10.66 1.13
C GLY A 387 15.13 10.50 0.90
N ARG A 388 14.53 9.36 1.27
CA ARG A 388 13.12 9.07 0.97
C ARG A 388 12.14 10.08 1.56
N MET A 389 12.40 10.63 2.75
CA MET A 389 11.53 11.62 3.41
C MET A 389 12.15 13.03 3.49
N GLY A 390 13.23 13.30 2.75
CA GLY A 390 13.88 14.61 2.80
C GLY A 390 15.37 14.56 2.58
N HIS A 391 16.16 15.07 3.52
CA HIS A 391 17.61 15.15 3.38
C HIS A 391 18.24 13.75 3.28
N VAL A 392 19.26 13.59 2.45
CA VAL A 392 19.96 12.31 2.23
C VAL A 392 20.66 11.75 3.47
N GLU A 393 20.96 12.59 4.43
CA GLU A 393 21.54 12.21 5.73
C GLU A 393 20.46 12.09 6.83
N SER A 394 19.18 12.06 6.49
CA SER A 394 18.11 11.71 7.43
C SER A 394 17.93 10.20 7.49
N GLU A 395 17.40 9.72 8.61
CA GLU A 395 17.18 8.29 8.87
C GLU A 395 15.68 8.01 9.07
N ILE A 396 15.18 6.97 8.43
CA ILE A 396 13.78 6.55 8.56
C ILE A 396 13.74 5.13 9.08
N TYR A 397 13.00 4.93 10.16
CA TYR A 397 12.72 3.63 10.77
C TYR A 397 11.28 3.24 10.46
N LEU A 398 11.04 2.08 9.84
CA LEU A 398 9.69 1.61 9.56
C LEU A 398 9.15 0.79 10.72
N SER A 399 7.88 1.01 11.06
CA SER A 399 7.22 0.27 12.14
C SER A 399 5.70 0.26 11.99
N SER A 400 5.03 -0.49 12.86
CA SER A 400 3.58 -0.45 13.00
C SER A 400 3.08 0.84 13.67
N PRO A 401 1.78 1.19 13.53
CA PRO A 401 1.17 2.33 14.21
C PRO A 401 1.35 2.30 15.72
N ALA A 402 1.33 1.12 16.33
CA ALA A 402 1.51 0.96 17.77
C ALA A 402 2.91 1.41 18.22
N VAL A 403 3.95 0.96 17.53
CA VAL A 403 5.34 1.34 17.83
C VAL A 403 5.56 2.83 17.54
N ALA A 404 5.05 3.36 16.43
CA ALA A 404 5.19 4.76 16.07
C ALA A 404 4.52 5.69 17.12
N ALA A 405 3.30 5.36 17.56
CA ALA A 405 2.59 6.13 18.58
C ALA A 405 3.28 6.07 19.96
N ALA A 406 3.77 4.90 20.37
CA ALA A 406 4.53 4.73 21.60
C ALA A 406 5.83 5.55 21.59
N SER A 407 6.51 5.51 20.45
CA SER A 407 7.77 6.25 20.24
C SER A 407 7.55 7.76 20.26
N ALA A 408 6.44 8.25 19.71
CA ALA A 408 6.07 9.65 19.76
C ALA A 408 5.92 10.18 21.22
N ILE A 409 5.42 9.35 22.13
CA ILE A 409 5.28 9.72 23.55
C ILE A 409 6.65 9.77 24.24
N LYS A 410 7.51 8.79 24.00
CA LYS A 410 8.79 8.65 24.70
C LYS A 410 9.92 9.50 24.09
N GLY A 411 9.82 9.88 22.82
CA GLY A 411 10.89 10.58 22.09
C GLY A 411 11.99 9.65 21.56
N LYS A 412 11.77 8.35 21.64
CA LYS A 412 12.66 7.29 21.15
C LYS A 412 11.87 6.06 20.74
N ILE A 413 12.45 5.19 19.93
CA ILE A 413 11.79 3.96 19.51
C ILE A 413 11.44 3.13 20.73
N THR A 414 10.15 2.80 20.88
CA THR A 414 9.62 2.28 22.15
C THR A 414 8.65 1.12 21.91
N ASN A 415 8.84 0.06 22.69
CA ASN A 415 7.89 -1.05 22.75
C ASN A 415 6.57 -0.56 23.37
N PRO A 416 5.43 -0.67 22.66
CA PRO A 416 4.13 -0.21 23.17
C PRO A 416 3.68 -0.93 24.47
N GLU A 417 4.22 -2.09 24.79
CA GLU A 417 3.94 -2.80 26.04
C GLU A 417 4.51 -2.10 27.28
N THR A 418 5.46 -1.18 27.10
CA THR A 418 6.15 -0.48 28.20
C THR A 418 5.56 0.87 28.59
N LEU A 419 4.37 1.22 28.07
CA LEU A 419 3.69 2.50 28.28
C LEU A 419 2.81 2.56 29.56
#